data_d93b86472583462729784e21bf7b0870
#
_entry.id   d93b86472583462729784e21bf7b0870
#
_cell.length_a   1.000
_cell.length_b   1.000
_cell.length_c   1.000
_cell.angle_alpha   90.00
_cell.angle_beta   90.00
_cell.angle_gamma   90.00
#
_symmetry.space_group_name_H-M   'P 1'
#
loop_
_entity.id
_entity.type
_entity.pdbx_description
1 polymer ?
#
loop_
_entity_poly.entity_id
_entity_poly.type
_entity_poly.pdbx_seq_one_letter_code
_entity_poly.pdbx_strand_id
1 'polypeptide(L)'
;MNNGIIFDIKEFTIHDGPGIRTTVFLKGCPLACMGCHNPEGLSKTSQVIKSLASTRLVGTKYSPQELAVLLNRQAPILKANEGGVTFSGGEPLLQAYFVAEVIDLLNNLHVVLNTSGYGRERDFLMLLERVSLVYFDLKLIDRQAHIYYTGSPNDRILHNLQVLSASRVPFVIRVPLVPGVTDTRDNLSAIARTIQALPGLLYVNLLPYNKAAGAKYRALGMEFHPVYDETSPVNIQADCFDQLGVKVSVA
;
A
#
# COMPACT_ATOMS: atom_id res chain seq x y z
N MET A 1 -5.67 22.59 11.62
CA MET A 1 -6.28 21.39 11.00
C MET A 1 -5.32 20.87 9.95
N ASN A 2 -4.98 19.60 10.02
CA ASN A 2 -4.07 18.94 9.05
C ASN A 2 -4.88 18.52 7.83
N ASN A 3 -4.85 19.29 6.74
CA ASN A 3 -5.48 18.87 5.51
C ASN A 3 -4.65 17.76 4.83
N GLY A 4 -5.32 16.72 4.34
CA GLY A 4 -4.72 15.68 3.53
C GLY A 4 -4.82 15.98 2.04
N ILE A 5 -3.90 15.42 1.26
CA ILE A 5 -3.94 15.47 -0.20
C ILE A 5 -4.18 14.06 -0.72
N ILE A 6 -5.27 13.90 -1.45
CA ILE A 6 -5.77 12.63 -1.96
C ILE A 6 -5.77 12.68 -3.49
N PHE A 7 -5.22 11.66 -4.15
CA PHE A 7 -5.23 11.64 -5.61
C PHE A 7 -6.39 10.85 -6.19
N ASP A 8 -6.96 9.92 -5.43
CA ASP A 8 -8.12 9.14 -5.89
C ASP A 8 -8.93 8.62 -4.69
N ILE A 9 -10.23 8.45 -4.88
CA ILE A 9 -11.12 7.74 -3.96
C ILE A 9 -11.90 6.74 -4.81
N LYS A 10 -11.62 5.45 -4.60
CA LYS A 10 -12.30 4.37 -5.31
C LYS A 10 -13.33 3.72 -4.41
N GLU A 11 -14.57 3.84 -4.82
CA GLU A 11 -15.69 3.19 -4.17
C GLU A 11 -15.82 1.74 -4.64
N PHE A 12 -16.32 0.88 -3.76
CA PHE A 12 -16.66 -0.52 -4.05
C PHE A 12 -15.49 -1.38 -4.56
N THR A 13 -14.27 -1.15 -4.02
CA THR A 13 -13.12 -2.02 -4.27
C THR A 13 -13.26 -3.34 -3.49
N ILE A 14 -12.72 -4.43 -4.06
CA ILE A 14 -12.77 -5.78 -3.49
C ILE A 14 -11.37 -6.39 -3.27
N HIS A 15 -10.31 -5.68 -3.69
CA HIS A 15 -8.92 -6.19 -3.59
C HIS A 15 -8.08 -5.47 -2.51
N ASP A 16 -8.66 -4.48 -1.83
CA ASP A 16 -7.94 -3.63 -0.87
C ASP A 16 -8.26 -3.96 0.60
N GLY A 17 -8.77 -5.15 0.86
CA GLY A 17 -9.15 -5.65 2.18
C GLY A 17 -10.41 -6.52 2.14
N PRO A 18 -10.90 -7.00 3.30
CA PRO A 18 -12.10 -7.82 3.36
C PRO A 18 -13.36 -7.04 2.99
N GLY A 19 -14.31 -7.71 2.36
CA GLY A 19 -15.61 -7.16 1.97
C GLY A 19 -15.52 -6.07 0.88
N ILE A 20 -16.61 -5.33 0.71
CA ILE A 20 -16.65 -4.19 -0.21
C ILE A 20 -16.13 -2.93 0.49
N ARG A 21 -15.20 -2.22 -0.15
CA ARG A 21 -14.48 -1.12 0.50
C ARG A 21 -14.47 0.17 -0.31
N THR A 22 -14.27 1.27 0.39
CA THR A 22 -13.82 2.52 -0.23
C THR A 22 -12.34 2.71 0.05
N THR A 23 -11.54 2.77 -1.03
CA THR A 23 -10.09 2.97 -0.92
C THR A 23 -9.74 4.42 -1.18
N VAL A 24 -9.09 5.04 -0.19
CA VAL A 24 -8.57 6.42 -0.24
C VAL A 24 -7.10 6.37 -0.60
N PHE A 25 -6.72 6.98 -1.71
CA PHE A 25 -5.34 7.02 -2.21
C PHE A 25 -4.69 8.37 -1.92
N LEU A 26 -3.79 8.38 -0.93
CA LEU A 26 -3.07 9.55 -0.45
C LEU A 26 -1.87 9.89 -1.34
N LYS A 27 -1.54 11.18 -1.45
CA LYS A 27 -0.33 11.66 -2.14
C LYS A 27 0.89 11.68 -1.22
N GLY A 28 2.03 11.55 -1.86
CA GLY A 28 3.35 11.50 -1.23
C GLY A 28 3.81 10.08 -0.95
N CYS A 29 4.96 9.73 -1.49
CA CYS A 29 5.66 8.49 -1.18
C CYS A 29 7.14 8.79 -0.97
N PRO A 30 7.80 8.26 0.07
CA PRO A 30 9.22 8.42 0.28
C PRO A 30 10.04 7.44 -0.57
N LEU A 31 9.37 6.44 -1.16
CA LEU A 31 9.97 5.47 -2.06
C LEU A 31 9.78 5.92 -3.52
N ALA A 32 10.77 5.59 -4.36
CA ALA A 32 10.78 5.82 -5.81
C ALA A 32 10.84 4.49 -6.55
N CYS A 33 9.93 3.56 -6.21
CA CYS A 33 9.93 2.20 -6.78
C CYS A 33 9.84 2.24 -8.30
N MET A 34 10.75 1.57 -9.00
CA MET A 34 10.81 1.55 -10.47
C MET A 34 9.55 0.96 -11.13
N GLY A 35 8.84 0.07 -10.44
CA GLY A 35 7.58 -0.54 -10.91
C GLY A 35 6.34 0.03 -10.21
N CYS A 36 6.34 1.29 -9.79
CA CYS A 36 5.21 1.86 -9.06
C CYS A 36 3.94 1.90 -9.92
N HIS A 37 2.85 1.28 -9.44
CA HIS A 37 1.56 1.27 -10.15
C HIS A 37 0.72 2.52 -9.88
N ASN A 38 1.11 3.36 -8.91
CA ASN A 38 0.43 4.58 -8.53
C ASN A 38 1.37 5.78 -8.56
N PRO A 39 1.95 6.13 -9.74
CA PRO A 39 2.87 7.26 -9.85
C PRO A 39 2.20 8.59 -9.47
N GLU A 40 0.87 8.66 -9.54
CA GLU A 40 0.07 9.79 -9.05
C GLU A 40 0.31 10.05 -7.55
N GLY A 41 0.64 9.00 -6.80
CA GLY A 41 0.93 9.05 -5.37
C GLY A 41 2.35 9.49 -5.01
N LEU A 42 3.30 9.55 -5.95
CA LEU A 42 4.71 9.84 -5.63
C LEU A 42 4.91 11.28 -5.12
N SER A 43 4.35 12.27 -5.84
CA SER A 43 4.46 13.68 -5.45
C SER A 43 3.63 13.98 -4.21
N LYS A 44 4.16 14.84 -3.33
CA LYS A 44 3.44 15.36 -2.15
C LYS A 44 2.46 16.49 -2.48
N THR A 45 2.53 17.03 -3.69
CA THR A 45 1.70 18.16 -4.12
C THR A 45 0.75 17.76 -5.22
N SER A 46 -0.28 18.57 -5.43
CA SER A 46 -1.19 18.41 -6.57
C SER A 46 -0.44 18.55 -7.89
N GLN A 47 -0.81 17.75 -8.88
CA GLN A 47 -0.20 17.70 -10.20
C GLN A 47 -1.29 17.77 -11.28
N VAL A 48 -0.94 18.29 -12.43
CA VAL A 48 -1.82 18.30 -13.61
C VAL A 48 -1.48 17.08 -14.47
N ILE A 49 -2.47 16.22 -14.70
CA ILE A 49 -2.37 15.14 -15.69
C ILE A 49 -2.97 15.65 -17.00
N LYS A 50 -2.20 15.48 -18.07
CA LYS A 50 -2.63 15.75 -19.45
C LYS A 50 -2.79 14.41 -20.17
N SER A 51 -3.99 14.10 -20.64
CA SER A 51 -4.26 13.03 -21.58
C SER A 51 -4.66 13.60 -22.94
N LEU A 52 -4.73 12.76 -23.97
CA LEU A 52 -5.21 13.19 -25.28
C LEU A 52 -6.64 13.76 -25.23
N ALA A 53 -7.45 13.33 -24.30
CA ALA A 53 -8.88 13.70 -24.20
C ALA A 53 -9.18 14.72 -23.10
N SER A 54 -8.28 14.91 -22.10
CA SER A 54 -8.60 15.76 -20.94
C SER A 54 -7.36 16.24 -20.19
N THR A 55 -7.54 17.34 -19.48
CA THR A 55 -6.61 17.82 -18.46
C THR A 55 -7.31 17.79 -17.12
N ARG A 56 -6.74 17.09 -16.12
CA ARG A 56 -7.31 17.02 -14.78
C ARG A 56 -6.26 17.33 -13.70
N LEU A 57 -6.71 17.93 -12.61
CA LEU A 57 -5.91 18.09 -11.41
C LEU A 57 -5.95 16.75 -10.62
N VAL A 58 -4.77 16.28 -10.20
CA VAL A 58 -4.60 15.10 -9.36
C VAL A 58 -4.00 15.52 -8.03
N GLY A 59 -4.73 15.28 -6.97
CA GLY A 59 -4.40 15.72 -5.62
C GLY A 59 -5.34 16.81 -5.14
N THR A 60 -6.51 16.39 -4.66
CA THR A 60 -7.50 17.25 -4.01
C THR A 60 -7.20 17.33 -2.52
N LYS A 61 -7.27 18.52 -1.96
CA LYS A 61 -7.16 18.73 -0.50
C LYS A 61 -8.49 18.46 0.17
N TYR A 62 -8.44 17.73 1.27
CA TYR A 62 -9.57 17.48 2.15
C TYR A 62 -9.19 17.83 3.59
N SER A 63 -10.10 18.45 4.33
CA SER A 63 -10.06 18.41 5.79
C SER A 63 -10.47 17.02 6.29
N PRO A 64 -10.10 16.63 7.51
CA PRO A 64 -10.55 15.35 8.08
C PRO A 64 -12.07 15.23 8.12
N GLN A 65 -12.78 16.32 8.41
CA GLN A 65 -14.24 16.37 8.47
C GLN A 65 -14.90 16.15 7.11
N GLU A 66 -14.40 16.81 6.06
CA GLU A 66 -14.94 16.64 4.71
C GLU A 66 -14.80 15.19 4.23
N LEU A 67 -13.62 14.58 4.43
CA LEU A 67 -13.40 13.21 4.03
C LEU A 67 -14.25 12.24 4.87
N ALA A 68 -14.32 12.43 6.19
CA ALA A 68 -15.13 11.59 7.05
C ALA A 68 -16.63 11.65 6.71
N VAL A 69 -17.16 12.83 6.38
CA VAL A 69 -18.55 12.96 5.91
C VAL A 69 -18.79 12.16 4.64
N LEU A 70 -17.87 12.23 3.66
CA LEU A 70 -17.97 11.46 2.43
C LEU A 70 -17.97 9.95 2.70
N LEU A 71 -17.04 9.47 3.51
CA LEU A 71 -16.90 8.05 3.83
C LEU A 71 -18.07 7.52 4.66
N ASN A 72 -18.57 8.29 5.62
CA ASN A 72 -19.68 7.91 6.50
C ASN A 72 -21.00 7.78 5.75
N ARG A 73 -21.20 8.50 4.63
CA ARG A 73 -22.37 8.31 3.76
C ARG A 73 -22.48 6.88 3.23
N GLN A 74 -21.35 6.21 3.06
CA GLN A 74 -21.28 4.84 2.55
C GLN A 74 -21.31 3.79 3.67
N ALA A 75 -21.24 4.19 4.95
CA ALA A 75 -21.12 3.28 6.09
C ALA A 75 -22.19 2.18 6.11
N PRO A 76 -23.49 2.43 5.80
CA PRO A 76 -24.49 1.37 5.79
C PRO A 76 -24.20 0.26 4.79
N ILE A 77 -23.81 0.61 3.54
CA ILE A 77 -23.53 -0.40 2.50
C ILE A 77 -22.21 -1.12 2.77
N LEU A 78 -21.19 -0.41 3.26
CA LEU A 78 -19.88 -1.01 3.59
C LEU A 78 -20.04 -2.03 4.73
N LYS A 79 -20.77 -1.69 5.80
CA LYS A 79 -21.03 -2.60 6.92
C LYS A 79 -21.86 -3.82 6.52
N ALA A 80 -22.89 -3.62 5.70
CA ALA A 80 -23.75 -4.72 5.22
C ALA A 80 -22.98 -5.75 4.37
N ASN A 81 -21.81 -5.37 3.83
CA ASN A 81 -20.96 -6.22 3.01
C ASN A 81 -19.63 -6.56 3.70
N GLU A 82 -19.57 -6.55 5.04
CA GLU A 82 -18.38 -6.87 5.85
C GLU A 82 -17.13 -6.08 5.44
N GLY A 83 -17.34 -4.90 4.86
CA GLY A 83 -16.31 -4.04 4.30
C GLY A 83 -15.94 -2.87 5.19
N GLY A 84 -15.42 -1.81 4.57
CA GLY A 84 -15.00 -0.61 5.29
C GLY A 84 -14.17 0.34 4.45
N VAL A 85 -13.22 1.00 5.08
CA VAL A 85 -12.33 1.98 4.43
C VAL A 85 -10.91 1.45 4.40
N THR A 86 -10.20 1.70 3.30
CA THR A 86 -8.75 1.43 3.19
C THR A 86 -8.02 2.73 2.89
N PHE A 87 -7.02 3.06 3.71
CA PHE A 87 -6.08 4.13 3.42
C PHE A 87 -4.84 3.55 2.73
N SER A 88 -4.55 4.05 1.53
CA SER A 88 -3.51 3.58 0.62
C SER A 88 -2.93 4.76 -0.17
N GLY A 89 -2.34 4.50 -1.33
CA GLY A 89 -1.91 5.55 -2.28
C GLY A 89 -0.43 5.58 -2.52
N GLY A 90 0.23 6.69 -2.12
CA GLY A 90 1.67 6.77 -1.96
C GLY A 90 2.07 6.02 -0.68
N GLU A 91 2.37 6.76 0.38
CA GLU A 91 2.61 6.17 1.70
C GLU A 91 1.74 6.90 2.74
N PRO A 92 0.73 6.25 3.31
CA PRO A 92 -0.18 6.88 4.28
C PRO A 92 0.52 7.43 5.52
N LEU A 93 1.64 6.83 5.93
CA LEU A 93 2.42 7.29 7.09
C LEU A 93 2.98 8.70 6.91
N LEU A 94 3.09 9.21 5.68
CA LEU A 94 3.47 10.62 5.46
C LEU A 94 2.36 11.62 5.83
N GLN A 95 1.12 11.15 5.90
CA GLN A 95 -0.06 11.93 6.27
C GLN A 95 -0.76 11.34 7.52
N ALA A 96 0.00 10.69 8.41
CA ALA A 96 -0.52 9.89 9.51
C ALA A 96 -1.48 10.66 10.44
N TYR A 97 -1.18 11.92 10.76
CA TYR A 97 -2.05 12.74 11.60
C TYR A 97 -3.41 13.02 10.94
N PHE A 98 -3.39 13.33 9.63
CA PHE A 98 -4.63 13.49 8.88
C PHE A 98 -5.46 12.19 8.86
N VAL A 99 -4.80 11.05 8.57
CA VAL A 99 -5.46 9.73 8.56
C VAL A 99 -6.05 9.40 9.92
N ALA A 100 -5.31 9.63 11.02
CA ALA A 100 -5.80 9.41 12.38
C ALA A 100 -7.04 10.25 12.70
N GLU A 101 -7.00 11.57 12.40
CA GLU A 101 -8.15 12.44 12.59
C GLU A 101 -9.37 12.01 11.77
N VAL A 102 -9.18 11.52 10.53
CA VAL A 102 -10.29 10.97 9.72
C VAL A 102 -10.85 9.71 10.38
N ILE A 103 -10.00 8.77 10.80
CA ILE A 103 -10.44 7.51 11.42
C ILE A 103 -11.26 7.77 12.69
N ASP A 104 -10.82 8.73 13.53
CA ASP A 104 -11.52 9.11 14.77
C ASP A 104 -12.92 9.68 14.50
N LEU A 105 -13.21 10.14 13.28
CA LEU A 105 -14.51 10.67 12.84
C LEU A 105 -15.37 9.64 12.09
N LEU A 106 -14.86 8.42 11.85
CA LEU A 106 -15.63 7.38 11.15
C LEU A 106 -16.65 6.71 12.07
N ASN A 107 -17.82 6.36 11.51
CA ASN A 107 -18.92 5.70 12.21
C ASN A 107 -18.65 4.20 12.40
N ASN A 108 -17.66 3.82 13.20
CA ASN A 108 -17.30 2.42 13.50
C ASN A 108 -17.15 1.56 12.23
N LEU A 109 -16.43 2.06 11.24
CA LEU A 109 -16.07 1.32 10.04
C LEU A 109 -14.82 0.47 10.29
N HIS A 110 -14.76 -0.70 9.68
CA HIS A 110 -13.54 -1.49 9.63
C HIS A 110 -12.49 -0.75 8.78
N VAL A 111 -11.32 -0.46 9.36
CA VAL A 111 -10.26 0.30 8.70
C VAL A 111 -9.07 -0.59 8.36
N VAL A 112 -8.63 -0.54 7.11
CA VAL A 112 -7.38 -1.14 6.64
C VAL A 112 -6.36 -0.04 6.36
N LEU A 113 -5.15 -0.23 6.86
CA LEU A 113 -3.98 0.56 6.47
C LEU A 113 -3.15 -0.25 5.47
N ASN A 114 -3.00 0.24 4.25
CA ASN A 114 -2.13 -0.34 3.24
C ASN A 114 -0.85 0.51 3.13
N THR A 115 0.26 0.00 3.63
CA THR A 115 1.52 0.75 3.82
C THR A 115 2.74 -0.08 3.45
N SER A 116 3.80 0.59 3.01
CA SER A 116 5.14 -0.02 2.94
C SER A 116 5.85 -0.06 4.30
N GLY A 117 5.29 0.57 5.32
CA GLY A 117 5.96 0.73 6.61
C GLY A 117 7.11 1.76 6.61
N TYR A 118 7.35 2.48 5.52
CA TYR A 118 8.42 3.48 5.46
C TYR A 118 7.97 4.81 6.07
N GLY A 119 7.78 4.82 7.39
CA GLY A 119 7.37 5.98 8.18
C GLY A 119 8.11 6.04 9.51
N ARG A 120 7.85 7.11 10.31
CA ARG A 120 8.36 7.16 11.68
C ARG A 120 7.58 6.17 12.53
N GLU A 121 8.26 5.46 13.41
CA GLU A 121 7.66 4.50 14.33
C GLU A 121 6.47 5.09 15.10
N ARG A 122 6.64 6.29 15.71
CA ARG A 122 5.57 6.97 16.47
C ARG A 122 4.31 7.21 15.64
N ASP A 123 4.48 7.57 14.35
CA ASP A 123 3.36 7.86 13.44
C ASP A 123 2.65 6.54 13.06
N PHE A 124 3.42 5.45 12.94
CA PHE A 124 2.89 4.12 12.69
C PHE A 124 2.14 3.58 13.92
N LEU A 125 2.72 3.64 15.12
CA LEU A 125 2.07 3.25 16.37
C LEU A 125 0.74 3.97 16.57
N MET A 126 0.70 5.28 16.33
CA MET A 126 -0.53 6.08 16.41
C MET A 126 -1.65 5.54 15.50
N LEU A 127 -1.31 5.09 14.28
CA LEU A 127 -2.29 4.48 13.38
C LEU A 127 -2.66 3.06 13.77
N LEU A 128 -1.71 2.27 14.30
CA LEU A 128 -1.98 0.89 14.76
C LEU A 128 -3.03 0.84 15.87
N GLU A 129 -3.13 1.86 16.70
CA GLU A 129 -4.18 1.98 17.73
C GLU A 129 -5.60 2.17 17.16
N ARG A 130 -5.73 2.48 15.87
CA ARG A 130 -6.98 2.92 15.22
C ARG A 130 -7.44 2.01 14.08
N VAL A 131 -6.55 1.18 13.57
CA VAL A 131 -6.87 0.34 12.41
C VAL A 131 -7.24 -1.08 12.81
N SER A 132 -8.07 -1.72 12.01
CA SER A 132 -8.54 -3.09 12.23
C SER A 132 -7.62 -4.14 11.60
N LEU A 133 -6.88 -3.76 10.55
CA LEU A 133 -6.04 -4.65 9.75
C LEU A 133 -4.96 -3.83 9.05
N VAL A 134 -3.77 -4.39 8.92
CA VAL A 134 -2.69 -3.80 8.13
C VAL A 134 -2.37 -4.68 6.93
N TYR A 135 -2.33 -4.08 5.75
CA TYR A 135 -1.69 -4.63 4.56
C TYR A 135 -0.30 -4.03 4.47
N PHE A 136 0.73 -4.86 4.66
CA PHE A 136 2.11 -4.42 4.78
C PHE A 136 2.93 -4.92 3.59
N ASP A 137 3.44 -3.99 2.78
CA ASP A 137 4.18 -4.30 1.57
C ASP A 137 5.64 -4.63 1.88
N LEU A 138 6.08 -5.86 1.61
CA LEU A 138 7.49 -6.26 1.55
C LEU A 138 7.90 -6.48 0.10
N LYS A 139 8.91 -5.74 -0.35
CA LYS A 139 9.35 -5.80 -1.75
C LYS A 139 10.64 -6.59 -1.89
N LEU A 140 11.68 -6.20 -1.16
CA LEU A 140 13.01 -6.80 -1.21
C LEU A 140 13.61 -6.85 0.20
N ILE A 141 14.20 -7.97 0.57
CA ILE A 141 14.89 -8.14 1.86
C ILE A 141 16.36 -7.70 1.75
N ASP A 142 17.02 -7.98 0.61
CA ASP A 142 18.37 -7.49 0.39
C ASP A 142 18.38 -5.95 0.38
N ARG A 143 19.20 -5.37 1.25
CA ARG A 143 19.26 -3.92 1.46
C ARG A 143 19.75 -3.17 0.21
N GLN A 144 20.74 -3.70 -0.49
CA GLN A 144 21.30 -3.04 -1.66
C GLN A 144 20.35 -3.10 -2.85
N ALA A 145 19.72 -4.25 -3.09
CA ALA A 145 18.67 -4.39 -4.08
C ALA A 145 17.48 -3.47 -3.75
N HIS A 146 17.08 -3.36 -2.48
CA HIS A 146 16.00 -2.46 -2.08
C HIS A 146 16.34 -0.99 -2.38
N ILE A 147 17.56 -0.54 -2.07
CA ILE A 147 18.03 0.82 -2.41
C ILE A 147 17.98 1.02 -3.93
N TYR A 148 18.48 0.06 -4.70
CA TYR A 148 18.55 0.16 -6.16
C TYR A 148 17.15 0.29 -6.80
N TYR A 149 16.19 -0.56 -6.36
CA TYR A 149 14.86 -0.60 -6.99
C TYR A 149 13.83 0.35 -6.38
N THR A 150 14.05 0.86 -5.16
CA THR A 150 13.07 1.72 -4.47
C THR A 150 13.62 3.09 -4.08
N GLY A 151 14.91 3.34 -4.29
CA GLY A 151 15.58 4.58 -3.95
C GLY A 151 15.85 4.77 -2.45
N SER A 152 15.56 3.78 -1.59
CA SER A 152 15.68 3.92 -0.13
C SER A 152 16.07 2.59 0.52
N PRO A 153 16.75 2.61 1.67
CA PRO A 153 17.04 1.39 2.43
C PRO A 153 15.78 0.83 3.09
N ASN A 154 15.75 -0.48 3.35
CA ASN A 154 14.61 -1.17 3.97
C ASN A 154 14.68 -1.26 5.51
N ASP A 155 15.73 -0.72 6.14
CA ASP A 155 15.94 -0.85 7.60
C ASP A 155 14.69 -0.39 8.40
N ARG A 156 14.11 0.75 8.02
CA ARG A 156 12.91 1.30 8.66
C ARG A 156 11.67 0.44 8.42
N ILE A 157 11.56 -0.16 7.24
CA ILE A 157 10.46 -1.06 6.89
C ILE A 157 10.53 -2.31 7.78
N LEU A 158 11.71 -2.94 7.86
CA LEU A 158 11.92 -4.14 8.66
C LEU A 158 11.74 -3.85 10.16
N HIS A 159 12.20 -2.68 10.64
CA HIS A 159 11.94 -2.24 12.01
C HIS A 159 10.43 -2.11 12.28
N ASN A 160 9.69 -1.39 11.41
CA ASN A 160 8.25 -1.22 11.57
C ASN A 160 7.47 -2.53 11.39
N LEU A 161 7.99 -3.51 10.66
CA LEU A 161 7.41 -4.86 10.62
C LEU A 161 7.47 -5.53 12.01
N GLN A 162 8.57 -5.37 12.76
CA GLN A 162 8.68 -5.88 14.13
C GLN A 162 7.72 -5.14 15.07
N VAL A 163 7.59 -3.82 14.94
CA VAL A 163 6.62 -3.01 15.69
C VAL A 163 5.19 -3.51 15.42
N LEU A 164 4.84 -3.76 14.15
CA LEU A 164 3.54 -4.30 13.77
C LEU A 164 3.28 -5.67 14.40
N SER A 165 4.24 -6.57 14.32
CA SER A 165 4.13 -7.91 14.90
C SER A 165 3.94 -7.89 16.42
N ALA A 166 4.50 -6.89 17.12
CA ALA A 166 4.33 -6.70 18.56
C ALA A 166 3.00 -6.03 18.93
N SER A 167 2.29 -5.43 17.98
CA SER A 167 1.12 -4.56 18.25
C SER A 167 -0.20 -5.29 18.49
N ARG A 168 -0.31 -6.58 18.23
CA ARG A 168 -1.55 -7.38 18.21
C ARG A 168 -2.53 -7.05 17.06
N VAL A 169 -2.27 -6.08 16.23
CA VAL A 169 -3.09 -5.79 15.05
C VAL A 169 -2.85 -6.90 14.02
N PRO A 170 -3.89 -7.58 13.51
CA PRO A 170 -3.71 -8.57 12.45
C PRO A 170 -3.16 -7.91 11.19
N PHE A 171 -2.36 -8.66 10.44
CA PHE A 171 -1.80 -8.13 9.21
C PHE A 171 -1.61 -9.18 8.11
N VAL A 172 -1.55 -8.70 6.90
CA VAL A 172 -1.25 -9.45 5.68
C VAL A 172 0.02 -8.87 5.08
N ILE A 173 0.98 -9.72 4.76
CA ILE A 173 2.14 -9.30 3.97
C ILE A 173 1.75 -9.30 2.50
N ARG A 174 2.01 -8.20 1.80
CA ARG A 174 1.82 -8.06 0.37
C ARG A 174 3.16 -8.03 -0.34
N VAL A 175 3.33 -8.87 -1.35
CA VAL A 175 4.56 -8.92 -2.15
C VAL A 175 4.22 -8.61 -3.60
N PRO A 176 4.49 -7.38 -4.08
CA PRO A 176 4.41 -7.07 -5.50
C PRO A 176 5.46 -7.89 -6.26
N LEU A 177 5.02 -8.73 -7.19
CA LEU A 177 5.89 -9.60 -7.99
C LEU A 177 6.30 -8.88 -9.27
N VAL A 178 7.49 -8.27 -9.25
CA VAL A 178 8.10 -7.66 -10.45
C VAL A 178 9.06 -8.68 -11.07
N PRO A 179 8.92 -9.00 -12.37
CA PRO A 179 9.70 -10.05 -13.03
C PRO A 179 11.21 -9.85 -12.88
N GLY A 180 11.91 -10.87 -12.40
CA GLY A 180 13.35 -10.87 -12.18
C GLY A 180 13.86 -9.94 -11.07
N VAL A 181 12.96 -9.27 -10.34
CA VAL A 181 13.30 -8.32 -9.27
C VAL A 181 12.82 -8.84 -7.92
N THR A 182 11.53 -8.81 -7.69
CA THR A 182 10.94 -9.19 -6.41
C THR A 182 10.43 -10.63 -6.41
N ASP A 183 10.18 -11.21 -7.57
CA ASP A 183 9.68 -12.57 -7.78
C ASP A 183 10.78 -13.64 -7.83
N THR A 184 12.02 -13.28 -7.51
CA THR A 184 13.13 -14.23 -7.47
C THR A 184 12.99 -15.18 -6.28
N ARG A 185 13.43 -16.44 -6.46
CA ARG A 185 13.38 -17.45 -5.39
C ARG A 185 14.14 -17.01 -4.14
N ASP A 186 15.28 -16.37 -4.33
CA ASP A 186 16.11 -15.89 -3.22
C ASP A 186 15.37 -14.84 -2.38
N ASN A 187 14.72 -13.86 -3.05
CA ASN A 187 13.96 -12.82 -2.36
C ASN A 187 12.72 -13.40 -1.66
N LEU A 188 11.93 -14.24 -2.35
CA LEU A 188 10.73 -14.84 -1.77
C LEU A 188 11.06 -15.74 -0.58
N SER A 189 12.14 -16.53 -0.69
CA SER A 189 12.64 -17.34 0.43
C SER A 189 13.14 -16.47 1.60
N ALA A 190 13.79 -15.33 1.32
CA ALA A 190 14.22 -14.38 2.35
C ALA A 190 13.02 -13.73 3.05
N ILE A 191 11.99 -13.33 2.29
CA ILE A 191 10.72 -12.82 2.85
C ILE A 191 10.10 -13.89 3.75
N ALA A 192 9.93 -15.12 3.25
CA ALA A 192 9.31 -16.22 3.98
C ALA A 192 10.01 -16.47 5.33
N ARG A 193 11.35 -16.54 5.34
CA ARG A 193 12.15 -16.67 6.59
C ARG A 193 11.97 -15.48 7.54
N THR A 194 11.84 -14.27 7.00
CA THR A 194 11.69 -13.05 7.82
C THR A 194 10.36 -13.03 8.56
N ILE A 195 9.30 -13.60 7.95
CA ILE A 195 7.92 -13.48 8.47
C ILE A 195 7.36 -14.74 9.13
N GLN A 196 7.99 -15.90 8.99
CA GLN A 196 7.45 -17.22 9.37
C GLN A 196 6.96 -17.35 10.82
N ALA A 197 7.51 -16.55 11.74
CA ALA A 197 7.18 -16.63 13.16
C ALA A 197 6.59 -15.32 13.71
N LEU A 198 6.13 -14.42 12.85
CA LEU A 198 5.61 -13.14 13.30
C LEU A 198 4.18 -13.29 13.84
N PRO A 199 3.94 -12.98 15.13
CA PRO A 199 2.58 -12.94 15.68
C PRO A 199 1.70 -11.96 14.91
N GLY A 200 0.43 -12.35 14.69
CA GLY A 200 -0.55 -11.51 13.99
C GLY A 200 -0.53 -11.62 12.46
N LEU A 201 0.43 -12.33 11.86
CA LEU A 201 0.43 -12.62 10.43
C LEU A 201 -0.73 -13.56 10.09
N LEU A 202 -1.60 -13.13 9.16
CA LEU A 202 -2.73 -13.93 8.67
C LEU A 202 -2.33 -14.79 7.47
N TYR A 203 -1.73 -14.17 6.46
CA TYR A 203 -1.25 -14.81 5.23
C TYR A 203 -0.35 -13.85 4.44
N VAL A 204 0.26 -14.38 3.39
CA VAL A 204 0.98 -13.60 2.36
C VAL A 204 0.12 -13.47 1.12
N ASN A 205 0.02 -12.26 0.57
CA ASN A 205 -0.65 -12.01 -0.69
C ASN A 205 0.39 -11.66 -1.77
N LEU A 206 0.55 -12.53 -2.73
CA LEU A 206 1.42 -12.34 -3.89
C LEU A 206 0.64 -11.58 -4.96
N LEU A 207 1.17 -10.42 -5.39
CA LEU A 207 0.52 -9.51 -6.32
C LEU A 207 1.26 -9.55 -7.66
N PRO A 208 0.75 -10.27 -8.67
CA PRO A 208 1.37 -10.31 -9.98
C PRO A 208 1.51 -8.92 -10.61
N TYR A 209 2.61 -8.69 -11.32
CA TYR A 209 2.92 -7.44 -11.98
C TYR A 209 1.83 -7.04 -12.99
N ASN A 210 1.41 -5.79 -12.94
CA ASN A 210 0.46 -5.23 -13.89
C ASN A 210 1.15 -4.24 -14.84
N LYS A 211 1.10 -4.51 -16.14
CA LYS A 211 1.75 -3.73 -17.21
C LYS A 211 1.17 -2.33 -17.44
N ALA A 212 0.11 -1.94 -16.73
CA ALA A 212 -0.54 -0.63 -16.92
C ALA A 212 0.25 0.56 -16.35
N ALA A 213 1.32 0.33 -15.57
CA ALA A 213 2.10 1.38 -14.92
C ALA A 213 2.62 2.43 -15.91
N GLY A 214 3.26 2.02 -17.01
CA GLY A 214 3.87 2.92 -17.99
C GLY A 214 2.89 3.91 -18.62
N ALA A 215 1.61 3.55 -18.79
CA ALA A 215 0.59 4.46 -19.31
C ALA A 215 0.30 5.62 -18.33
N LYS A 216 0.28 5.34 -17.02
CA LYS A 216 0.07 6.35 -15.99
C LYS A 216 1.25 7.32 -15.88
N TYR A 217 2.49 6.81 -15.98
CA TYR A 217 3.68 7.68 -16.02
C TYR A 217 3.63 8.66 -17.17
N ARG A 218 3.35 8.18 -18.40
CA ARG A 218 3.20 9.05 -19.57
C ARG A 218 2.12 10.12 -19.39
N ALA A 219 0.99 9.77 -18.79
CA ALA A 219 -0.09 10.70 -18.52
C ALA A 219 0.31 11.82 -17.55
N LEU A 220 1.25 11.54 -16.63
CA LEU A 220 1.84 12.50 -15.70
C LEU A 220 3.00 13.32 -16.31
N GLY A 221 3.38 13.04 -17.57
CA GLY A 221 4.58 13.61 -18.17
C GLY A 221 5.87 13.10 -17.54
N MET A 222 5.84 11.93 -16.93
CA MET A 222 6.98 11.27 -16.31
C MET A 222 7.54 10.20 -17.23
N GLU A 223 8.85 10.04 -17.20
CA GLU A 223 9.52 8.92 -17.88
C GLU A 223 9.32 7.62 -17.11
N PHE A 224 9.17 6.53 -17.83
CA PHE A 224 9.06 5.18 -17.27
C PHE A 224 10.10 4.30 -17.94
N HIS A 225 11.17 4.01 -17.23
CA HIS A 225 12.29 3.20 -17.69
C HIS A 225 12.53 2.03 -16.72
N PRO A 226 11.70 0.95 -16.81
CA PRO A 226 11.94 -0.22 -15.99
C PRO A 226 13.26 -0.88 -16.38
N VAL A 227 14.05 -1.28 -15.39
CA VAL A 227 15.32 -2.04 -15.61
C VAL A 227 15.09 -3.55 -15.66
N TYR A 228 13.84 -3.96 -15.77
CA TYR A 228 13.39 -5.35 -15.90
C TYR A 228 12.52 -5.49 -17.14
N ASP A 229 12.44 -6.71 -17.65
CA ASP A 229 11.58 -7.03 -18.80
C ASP A 229 10.13 -7.22 -18.36
N GLU A 230 9.26 -6.23 -18.66
CA GLU A 230 7.82 -6.27 -18.38
C GLU A 230 7.09 -7.40 -19.13
N THR A 231 7.69 -7.98 -20.15
CA THR A 231 7.09 -9.07 -20.94
C THR A 231 7.37 -10.45 -20.36
N SER A 232 8.37 -10.56 -19.50
CA SER A 232 8.71 -11.79 -18.81
C SER A 232 7.55 -12.28 -17.94
N PRO A 233 7.31 -13.59 -17.86
CA PRO A 233 6.31 -14.16 -16.97
C PRO A 233 6.72 -13.91 -15.51
N VAL A 234 5.73 -13.63 -14.67
CA VAL A 234 5.92 -13.52 -13.23
C VAL A 234 6.11 -14.90 -12.61
N ASN A 235 7.10 -15.06 -11.76
CA ASN A 235 7.35 -16.30 -11.03
C ASN A 235 6.56 -16.31 -9.72
N ILE A 236 5.50 -17.12 -9.66
CA ILE A 236 4.73 -17.35 -8.44
C ILE A 236 5.34 -18.56 -7.74
N GLN A 237 6.20 -18.33 -6.74
CA GLN A 237 6.91 -19.37 -6.01
C GLN A 237 6.32 -19.53 -4.60
N ALA A 238 5.05 -19.95 -4.54
CA ALA A 238 4.31 -20.11 -3.27
C ALA A 238 4.97 -21.15 -2.35
N ASP A 239 5.65 -22.16 -2.94
CA ASP A 239 6.37 -23.21 -2.22
C ASP A 239 7.43 -22.66 -1.23
N CYS A 240 7.99 -21.48 -1.49
CA CYS A 240 8.91 -20.82 -0.56
C CYS A 240 8.27 -20.51 0.81
N PHE A 241 6.96 -20.29 0.82
CA PHE A 241 6.17 -19.98 2.02
C PHE A 241 5.55 -21.24 2.62
N ASP A 242 5.02 -22.13 1.78
CA ASP A 242 4.37 -23.38 2.21
C ASP A 242 5.31 -24.25 3.05
N GLN A 243 6.59 -24.34 2.66
CA GLN A 243 7.63 -25.07 3.39
C GLN A 243 7.85 -24.55 4.82
N LEU A 244 7.47 -23.31 5.10
CA LEU A 244 7.57 -22.67 6.41
C LEU A 244 6.21 -22.53 7.12
N GLY A 245 5.16 -23.17 6.58
CA GLY A 245 3.81 -23.16 7.16
C GLY A 245 3.09 -21.80 7.02
N VAL A 246 3.54 -20.92 6.14
CA VAL A 246 2.92 -19.61 5.91
C VAL A 246 1.89 -19.74 4.80
N LYS A 247 0.64 -19.37 5.09
CA LYS A 247 -0.44 -19.38 4.09
C LYS A 247 -0.19 -18.35 2.99
N VAL A 248 -0.47 -18.71 1.74
CA VAL A 248 -0.30 -17.84 0.57
C VAL A 248 -1.63 -17.68 -0.16
N SER A 249 -1.87 -16.47 -0.66
CA SER A 249 -2.91 -16.13 -1.63
C SER A 249 -2.26 -15.43 -2.83
N VAL A 250 -2.79 -15.63 -4.02
CA VAL A 250 -2.39 -14.92 -5.24
C VAL A 250 -3.57 -14.06 -5.67
N ALA A 251 -3.36 -12.76 -5.89
CA ALA A 251 -4.40 -11.81 -6.28
C ALA A 251 -4.67 -11.80 -7.78
#